data_50e341044da5a7bdd44b3fcc31f786f6
#
_entry.id   50e341044da5a7bdd44b3fcc31f786f6
#
_cell.length_a   1.000
_cell.length_b   1.000
_cell.length_c   1.000
_cell.angle_alpha   90.00
_cell.angle_beta   90.00
_cell.angle_gamma   90.00
#
_symmetry.space_group_name_H-M   'P 1'
#
loop_
_entity.id
_entity.type
_entity.pdbx_description
1 polymer ?
#
loop_
_entity_poly.entity_id
_entity_poly.type
_entity_poly.pdbx_seq_one_letter_code
_entity_poly.pdbx_strand_id
1 'polypeptide(L)'
;MNIGFVSTRLAGVDGVSLETSKLVNVFEEKGHNCYYCAGELGSDARPGWVVPSMHFFDPVARELHDEAFRTARPSAKTFKRIYTVADAIRAELEAFTEEFNIDVLVPQNASTIPMNLSLGVAIAELVKRTRIKTLCHHHDFFWERERFINNGIEDILEQAFPPRLTPITHLVINMPMQRRLYQFRGIRSIYLPNVFDFDNPPPPPDDYANTFRQEMGLSDDDLIVLQPTRIIRRKAIEKAVELVRKLDDDRLILLITGYEGDEPGGYGSWLKEEADRAGIRYRFIGENVNSARGIRNEHKVYSLWDVYPHAHFITYPSTYEGFGNALIETMYFRKPMIVHRYPAYLSDIKPCGVQAVDFYHDLTDDVLTQVRRMIDDASFRDAMTENNYTVGLEYFSYRILREKIERAMEQMYGKHD
;
A
#
# COMPACT_ATOMS: atom_id res chain seq x y z
N MET A 1 -5.53 26.31 -5.26
CA MET A 1 -4.07 26.11 -5.21
C MET A 1 -3.69 25.02 -6.20
N ASN A 2 -2.46 25.05 -6.67
CA ASN A 2 -1.89 24.01 -7.52
C ASN A 2 -1.02 23.07 -6.67
N ILE A 3 -1.34 21.80 -6.68
CA ILE A 3 -0.72 20.76 -5.84
C ILE A 3 0.12 19.85 -6.75
N GLY A 4 1.42 19.75 -6.49
CA GLY A 4 2.35 18.94 -7.27
C GLY A 4 2.73 17.63 -6.56
N PHE A 5 2.26 16.50 -7.05
CA PHE A 5 2.60 15.19 -6.51
C PHE A 5 3.89 14.67 -7.16
N VAL A 6 4.86 14.29 -6.32
CA VAL A 6 6.18 13.84 -6.76
C VAL A 6 6.45 12.42 -6.28
N SER A 7 6.84 11.52 -7.18
CA SER A 7 7.20 10.14 -6.82
C SER A 7 8.23 9.56 -7.80
N THR A 8 8.75 8.40 -7.48
CA THR A 8 9.55 7.61 -8.44
C THR A 8 8.67 7.07 -9.57
N ARG A 9 7.42 6.69 -9.26
CA ARG A 9 6.41 6.21 -10.19
C ARG A 9 5.02 6.57 -9.68
N LEU A 10 4.15 7.01 -10.57
CA LEU A 10 2.72 7.22 -10.34
C LEU A 10 1.95 6.50 -11.47
N ALA A 11 1.99 5.18 -11.45
CA ALA A 11 1.40 4.31 -12.45
C ALA A 11 1.03 2.95 -11.84
N GLY A 12 -0.02 2.32 -12.37
CA GLY A 12 -0.46 0.99 -11.95
C GLY A 12 -1.22 0.97 -10.63
N VAL A 13 -1.22 -0.19 -9.98
CA VAL A 13 -2.07 -0.51 -8.81
C VAL A 13 -1.25 -0.77 -7.54
N ASP A 14 -0.04 -0.27 -7.46
CA ASP A 14 0.71 -0.36 -6.20
C ASP A 14 0.11 0.58 -5.12
N GLY A 15 0.40 0.26 -3.84
CA GLY A 15 -0.20 0.97 -2.72
C GLY A 15 0.08 2.47 -2.70
N VAL A 16 1.23 2.93 -3.20
CA VAL A 16 1.57 4.36 -3.25
C VAL A 16 0.73 5.07 -4.30
N SER A 17 0.61 4.50 -5.49
CA SER A 17 -0.21 5.04 -6.58
C SER A 17 -1.69 5.10 -6.20
N LEU A 18 -2.23 4.04 -5.58
CA LEU A 18 -3.62 4.01 -5.12
C LEU A 18 -3.90 5.06 -4.04
N GLU A 19 -3.04 5.18 -3.03
CA GLU A 19 -3.23 6.20 -1.98
C GLU A 19 -3.03 7.62 -2.52
N THR A 20 -2.12 7.80 -3.50
CA THR A 20 -1.97 9.10 -4.19
C THR A 20 -3.25 9.52 -4.89
N SER A 21 -3.91 8.60 -5.62
CA SER A 21 -5.17 8.90 -6.31
C SER A 21 -6.28 9.33 -5.34
N LYS A 22 -6.36 8.73 -4.16
CA LYS A 22 -7.31 9.12 -3.11
C LYS A 22 -7.04 10.55 -2.60
N LEU A 23 -5.76 10.89 -2.36
CA LEU A 23 -5.37 12.26 -1.97
C LEU A 23 -5.71 13.27 -3.06
N VAL A 24 -5.41 12.95 -4.32
CA VAL A 24 -5.73 13.80 -5.47
C VAL A 24 -7.23 14.09 -5.54
N ASN A 25 -8.07 13.04 -5.42
CA ASN A 25 -9.52 13.21 -5.42
C ASN A 25 -9.99 14.19 -4.32
N VAL A 26 -9.44 14.06 -3.10
CA VAL A 26 -9.79 14.96 -1.98
C VAL A 26 -9.34 16.40 -2.24
N PHE A 27 -8.16 16.61 -2.83
CA PHE A 27 -7.72 17.95 -3.20
C PHE A 27 -8.58 18.56 -4.32
N GLU A 28 -8.93 17.78 -5.34
CA GLU A 28 -9.79 18.23 -6.45
C GLU A 28 -11.22 18.53 -5.98
N GLU A 29 -11.81 17.71 -5.11
CA GLU A 29 -13.10 17.98 -4.46
C GLU A 29 -13.12 19.33 -3.73
N LYS A 30 -11.98 19.78 -3.21
CA LYS A 30 -11.79 21.08 -2.55
C LYS A 30 -11.47 22.23 -3.50
N GLY A 31 -11.50 21.98 -4.82
CA GLY A 31 -11.23 22.99 -5.86
C GLY A 31 -9.75 23.29 -6.06
N HIS A 32 -8.85 22.36 -5.75
CA HIS A 32 -7.43 22.47 -6.07
C HIS A 32 -7.14 21.79 -7.40
N ASN A 33 -6.12 22.26 -8.13
CA ASN A 33 -5.62 21.60 -9.32
C ASN A 33 -4.47 20.67 -8.93
N CYS A 34 -4.47 19.44 -9.45
CA CYS A 34 -3.45 18.45 -9.14
C CYS A 34 -2.61 18.12 -10.37
N TYR A 35 -1.30 18.07 -10.19
CA TYR A 35 -0.30 17.79 -11.21
C TYR A 35 0.67 16.72 -10.75
N TYR A 36 1.19 15.91 -11.68
CA TYR A 36 2.10 14.82 -11.38
C TYR A 36 3.51 15.07 -11.92
N CYS A 37 4.53 14.72 -11.14
CA CYS A 37 5.92 14.68 -11.59
C CYS A 37 6.55 13.35 -11.12
N ALA A 38 6.89 12.47 -12.07
CA ALA A 38 7.46 11.16 -11.74
C ALA A 38 8.34 10.60 -12.85
N GLY A 39 9.08 9.53 -12.52
CA GLY A 39 9.85 8.77 -13.50
C GLY A 39 8.99 8.01 -14.51
N GLU A 40 7.77 7.65 -14.11
CA GLU A 40 6.74 7.02 -14.94
C GLU A 40 5.35 7.47 -14.49
N LEU A 41 4.48 7.77 -15.44
CA LEU A 41 3.08 8.12 -15.22
C LEU A 41 2.16 7.10 -15.90
N GLY A 42 1.05 6.77 -15.25
CA GLY A 42 -0.01 5.93 -15.82
C GLY A 42 -0.79 6.66 -16.92
N SER A 43 -1.56 5.90 -17.71
CA SER A 43 -2.39 6.44 -18.80
C SER A 43 -3.54 7.33 -18.31
N ASP A 44 -3.94 7.19 -17.06
CA ASP A 44 -4.98 7.93 -16.34
C ASP A 44 -4.42 9.05 -15.45
N ALA A 45 -3.11 9.33 -15.58
CA ALA A 45 -2.44 10.37 -14.83
C ALA A 45 -3.02 11.76 -15.10
N ARG A 46 -3.03 12.60 -14.06
CA ARG A 46 -3.31 14.04 -14.21
C ARG A 46 -2.24 14.70 -15.08
N PRO A 47 -2.45 15.94 -15.57
CA PRO A 47 -1.42 16.68 -16.30
C PRO A 47 -0.10 16.59 -15.55
N GLY A 48 0.97 16.20 -16.24
CA GLY A 48 2.17 15.81 -15.54
C GLY A 48 3.46 16.01 -16.33
N TRP A 49 4.55 15.81 -15.61
CA TRP A 49 5.94 15.98 -16.05
C TRP A 49 6.68 14.67 -15.83
N VAL A 50 7.15 14.05 -16.91
CA VAL A 50 7.88 12.78 -16.84
C VAL A 50 9.38 13.07 -16.83
N VAL A 51 10.05 12.59 -15.77
CA VAL A 51 11.51 12.68 -15.59
C VAL A 51 12.06 11.27 -15.41
N PRO A 52 12.49 10.59 -16.47
CA PRO A 52 12.89 9.18 -16.44
C PRO A 52 13.93 8.85 -15.38
N SER A 53 14.88 9.76 -15.10
CA SER A 53 15.91 9.59 -14.07
C SER A 53 15.36 9.53 -12.63
N MET A 54 14.10 9.90 -12.40
CA MET A 54 13.43 9.74 -11.10
C MET A 54 12.95 8.30 -10.86
N HIS A 55 12.82 7.48 -11.91
CA HIS A 55 12.33 6.11 -11.76
C HIS A 55 13.34 5.24 -11.01
N PHE A 56 12.85 4.36 -10.11
CA PHE A 56 13.72 3.48 -9.32
C PHE A 56 14.39 2.37 -10.15
N PHE A 57 13.93 2.12 -11.39
CA PHE A 57 14.59 1.24 -12.37
C PHE A 57 15.47 1.98 -13.39
N ASP A 58 15.62 3.30 -13.24
CA ASP A 58 16.62 4.02 -14.03
C ASP A 58 18.01 3.37 -13.85
N PRO A 59 18.75 3.10 -14.91
CA PRO A 59 20.03 2.38 -14.81
C PRO A 59 21.03 3.06 -13.87
N VAL A 60 21.11 4.40 -13.91
CA VAL A 60 22.04 5.17 -13.06
C VAL A 60 21.56 5.16 -11.60
N ALA A 61 20.25 5.33 -11.37
CA ALA A 61 19.68 5.24 -10.03
C ALA A 61 19.94 3.88 -9.39
N ARG A 62 19.78 2.78 -10.16
CA ARG A 62 20.07 1.41 -9.67
C ARG A 62 21.55 1.20 -9.37
N GLU A 63 22.45 1.63 -10.25
CA GLU A 63 23.89 1.54 -10.03
C GLU A 63 24.28 2.27 -8.72
N LEU A 64 23.83 3.53 -8.55
CA LEU A 64 24.11 4.33 -7.36
C LEU A 64 23.52 3.70 -6.09
N HIS A 65 22.32 3.15 -6.18
CA HIS A 65 21.69 2.41 -5.10
C HIS A 65 22.52 1.18 -4.71
N ASP A 66 22.94 0.37 -5.68
CA ASP A 66 23.75 -0.82 -5.43
C ASP A 66 25.11 -0.48 -4.84
N GLU A 67 25.78 0.57 -5.34
CA GLU A 67 27.03 1.07 -4.74
C GLU A 67 26.84 1.54 -3.28
N ALA A 68 25.69 2.16 -2.96
CA ALA A 68 25.40 2.71 -1.65
C ALA A 68 25.07 1.64 -0.59
N PHE A 69 24.33 0.58 -0.98
CA PHE A 69 23.81 -0.41 -0.04
C PHE A 69 24.49 -1.77 -0.06
N ARG A 70 25.28 -2.07 -1.12
CA ARG A 70 26.07 -3.31 -1.17
C ARG A 70 27.52 -3.10 -0.75
N THR A 71 27.95 -1.87 -0.56
CA THR A 71 29.32 -1.52 -0.21
C THR A 71 29.34 -0.77 1.11
N ALA A 72 30.06 -1.29 2.09
CA ALA A 72 30.15 -0.69 3.42
C ALA A 72 30.78 0.75 3.42
N ARG A 73 31.51 1.08 2.37
CA ARG A 73 32.12 2.41 2.18
C ARG A 73 32.06 2.81 0.70
N PRO A 74 30.98 3.49 0.27
CA PRO A 74 30.91 4.02 -1.09
C PRO A 74 32.05 5.00 -1.37
N SER A 75 32.50 5.06 -2.62
CA SER A 75 33.61 5.91 -3.01
C SER A 75 33.18 7.40 -3.05
N ALA A 76 34.15 8.32 -2.92
CA ALA A 76 33.90 9.75 -3.13
C ALA A 76 33.32 10.05 -4.51
N LYS A 77 33.61 9.22 -5.52
CA LYS A 77 33.03 9.29 -6.85
C LYS A 77 31.52 8.98 -6.81
N THR A 78 31.10 7.98 -6.03
CA THR A 78 29.69 7.61 -5.86
C THR A 78 28.91 8.77 -5.26
N PHE A 79 29.40 9.36 -4.17
CA PHE A 79 28.79 10.57 -3.55
C PHE A 79 28.65 11.69 -4.59
N LYS A 80 29.75 12.03 -5.30
CA LYS A 80 29.71 13.08 -6.33
C LYS A 80 28.66 12.80 -7.40
N ARG A 81 28.53 11.54 -7.86
CA ARG A 81 27.53 11.16 -8.85
C ARG A 81 26.11 11.29 -8.33
N ILE A 82 25.85 10.88 -7.07
CA ILE A 82 24.52 11.06 -6.44
C ILE A 82 24.09 12.52 -6.47
N TYR A 83 24.98 13.44 -6.05
CA TYR A 83 24.67 14.87 -6.06
C TYR A 83 24.58 15.45 -7.47
N THR A 84 25.40 15.00 -8.44
CA THR A 84 25.30 15.44 -9.84
C THR A 84 23.96 15.09 -10.46
N VAL A 85 23.48 13.84 -10.22
CA VAL A 85 22.16 13.41 -10.70
C VAL A 85 21.05 14.12 -9.93
N ALA A 86 21.22 14.36 -8.63
CA ALA A 86 20.28 15.13 -7.83
C ALA A 86 20.12 16.57 -8.33
N ASP A 87 21.22 17.23 -8.73
CA ASP A 87 21.15 18.57 -9.32
C ASP A 87 20.38 18.62 -10.63
N ALA A 88 20.53 17.59 -11.48
CA ALA A 88 19.77 17.48 -12.71
C ALA A 88 18.26 17.24 -12.42
N ILE A 89 17.93 16.34 -11.52
CA ILE A 89 16.53 16.10 -11.11
C ILE A 89 15.94 17.35 -10.45
N ARG A 90 16.71 18.07 -9.63
CA ARG A 90 16.25 19.30 -8.99
C ARG A 90 15.89 20.37 -10.01
N ALA A 91 16.69 20.52 -11.09
CA ALA A 91 16.36 21.46 -12.17
C ALA A 91 15.04 21.10 -12.87
N GLU A 92 14.76 19.81 -13.08
CA GLU A 92 13.47 19.36 -13.62
C GLU A 92 12.32 19.62 -12.63
N LEU A 93 12.53 19.43 -11.35
CA LEU A 93 11.53 19.75 -10.33
C LEU A 93 11.28 21.26 -10.22
N GLU A 94 12.31 22.10 -10.36
CA GLU A 94 12.19 23.56 -10.43
C GLU A 94 11.34 23.94 -11.66
N ALA A 95 11.66 23.41 -12.85
CA ALA A 95 10.88 23.63 -14.07
C ALA A 95 9.42 23.17 -13.92
N PHE A 96 9.17 22.01 -13.33
CA PHE A 96 7.82 21.53 -13.02
C PHE A 96 7.06 22.49 -12.10
N THR A 97 7.71 22.99 -11.04
CA THR A 97 7.06 23.91 -10.10
C THR A 97 6.75 25.26 -10.73
N GLU A 98 7.59 25.73 -11.64
CA GLU A 98 7.39 26.98 -12.39
C GLU A 98 6.30 26.83 -13.46
N GLU A 99 6.34 25.78 -14.30
CA GLU A 99 5.39 25.53 -15.37
C GLU A 99 3.95 25.44 -14.87
N PHE A 100 3.73 24.70 -13.79
CA PHE A 100 2.40 24.51 -13.23
C PHE A 100 2.07 25.46 -12.06
N ASN A 101 2.92 26.42 -11.76
CA ASN A 101 2.77 27.34 -10.62
C ASN A 101 2.40 26.61 -9.33
N ILE A 102 3.19 25.60 -8.94
CA ILE A 102 2.90 24.74 -7.81
C ILE A 102 3.00 25.50 -6.48
N ASP A 103 1.91 25.51 -5.73
CA ASP A 103 1.84 26.12 -4.39
C ASP A 103 2.32 25.17 -3.29
N VAL A 104 2.01 23.87 -3.44
CA VAL A 104 2.33 22.80 -2.46
C VAL A 104 2.92 21.59 -3.18
N LEU A 105 4.09 21.16 -2.75
CA LEU A 105 4.71 19.92 -3.21
C LEU A 105 4.29 18.77 -2.32
N VAL A 106 3.94 17.62 -2.92
CA VAL A 106 3.49 16.41 -2.18
C VAL A 106 4.33 15.20 -2.59
N PRO A 107 5.53 15.02 -2.01
CA PRO A 107 6.33 13.82 -2.24
C PRO A 107 5.61 12.57 -1.70
N GLN A 108 5.37 11.60 -2.58
CA GLN A 108 4.73 10.34 -2.26
C GLN A 108 5.79 9.25 -2.10
N ASN A 109 6.12 8.93 -0.87
CA ASN A 109 7.14 7.96 -0.47
C ASN A 109 8.57 8.22 -1.02
N ALA A 110 8.77 9.31 -1.77
CA ALA A 110 10.04 9.65 -2.44
C ALA A 110 11.12 10.14 -1.47
N SER A 111 10.72 10.70 -0.32
CA SER A 111 11.61 11.14 0.76
C SER A 111 11.53 10.21 1.97
N THR A 112 11.24 8.93 1.77
CA THR A 112 10.98 7.95 2.85
C THR A 112 11.90 6.76 2.76
N ILE A 113 11.88 6.05 1.64
CA ILE A 113 12.78 4.94 1.33
C ILE A 113 13.69 5.33 0.17
N PRO A 114 14.99 5.05 0.27
CA PRO A 114 15.98 5.50 -0.69
C PRO A 114 16.03 4.62 -1.96
N MET A 115 14.87 4.42 -2.61
CA MET A 115 14.79 3.68 -3.87
C MET A 115 15.49 4.43 -5.01
N ASN A 116 15.47 5.77 -4.96
CA ASN A 116 16.27 6.66 -5.78
C ASN A 116 16.87 7.72 -4.86
N LEU A 117 18.16 7.58 -4.55
CA LEU A 117 18.89 8.47 -3.65
C LEU A 117 18.91 9.91 -4.14
N SER A 118 19.16 10.08 -5.44
CA SER A 118 19.27 11.40 -6.06
C SER A 118 17.95 12.16 -6.06
N LEU A 119 16.82 11.48 -6.20
CA LEU A 119 15.49 12.10 -6.08
C LEU A 119 15.23 12.64 -4.66
N GLY A 120 15.53 11.86 -3.63
CA GLY A 120 15.35 12.33 -2.25
C GLY A 120 16.22 13.56 -1.93
N VAL A 121 17.47 13.56 -2.39
CA VAL A 121 18.40 14.70 -2.26
C VAL A 121 17.86 15.90 -3.04
N ALA A 122 17.40 15.70 -4.27
CA ALA A 122 16.84 16.77 -5.13
C ALA A 122 15.63 17.46 -4.48
N ILE A 123 14.71 16.67 -3.91
CA ILE A 123 13.53 17.20 -3.19
C ILE A 123 14.00 18.02 -1.96
N ALA A 124 14.92 17.50 -1.15
CA ALA A 124 15.41 18.19 0.02
C ALA A 124 16.09 19.53 -0.34
N GLU A 125 16.93 19.55 -1.38
CA GLU A 125 17.60 20.76 -1.84
C GLU A 125 16.62 21.75 -2.49
N LEU A 126 15.63 21.31 -3.27
CA LEU A 126 14.57 22.18 -3.80
C LEU A 126 13.84 22.89 -2.65
N VAL A 127 13.35 22.14 -1.65
CA VAL A 127 12.62 22.71 -0.52
C VAL A 127 13.48 23.67 0.29
N LYS A 128 14.76 23.34 0.52
CA LYS A 128 15.70 24.20 1.22
C LYS A 128 15.92 25.54 0.51
N ARG A 129 16.03 25.53 -0.83
CA ARG A 129 16.30 26.70 -1.64
C ARG A 129 15.08 27.59 -1.88
N THR A 130 13.97 26.99 -2.26
CA THR A 130 12.76 27.71 -2.66
C THR A 130 11.83 28.00 -1.49
N ARG A 131 11.95 27.26 -0.41
CA ARG A 131 11.03 27.31 0.74
C ARG A 131 9.60 26.92 0.38
N ILE A 132 9.39 26.20 -0.73
CA ILE A 132 8.09 25.73 -1.16
C ILE A 132 7.45 24.89 -0.05
N LYS A 133 6.18 25.14 0.21
CA LYS A 133 5.39 24.35 1.18
C LYS A 133 5.33 22.91 0.70
N THR A 134 5.62 21.98 1.59
CA THR A 134 5.77 20.57 1.23
C THR A 134 5.03 19.68 2.21
N LEU A 135 4.28 18.72 1.68
CA LEU A 135 3.51 17.72 2.45
C LEU A 135 4.06 16.33 2.12
N CYS A 136 5.08 15.87 2.86
CA CYS A 136 5.69 14.56 2.63
C CYS A 136 4.79 13.44 3.16
N HIS A 137 4.33 12.55 2.30
CA HIS A 137 3.52 11.39 2.65
C HIS A 137 4.37 10.11 2.68
N HIS A 138 4.46 9.49 3.85
CA HIS A 138 5.34 8.37 4.14
C HIS A 138 4.54 7.08 4.32
N HIS A 139 4.88 6.05 3.53
CA HIS A 139 4.24 4.74 3.58
C HIS A 139 5.08 3.70 4.33
N ASP A 140 6.40 3.88 4.39
CA ASP A 140 7.35 3.10 5.18
C ASP A 140 8.69 3.88 5.27
N PHE A 141 9.55 3.55 6.24
CA PHE A 141 10.85 4.18 6.37
C PHE A 141 11.99 3.20 6.06
N PHE A 142 13.15 3.74 5.65
CA PHE A 142 14.31 2.91 5.29
C PHE A 142 14.79 2.02 6.45
N TRP A 143 14.68 2.47 7.69
CA TRP A 143 15.03 1.66 8.87
C TRP A 143 14.04 0.52 9.17
N GLU A 144 12.96 0.41 8.45
CA GLU A 144 11.98 -0.70 8.51
C GLU A 144 12.26 -1.79 7.46
N ARG A 145 13.30 -1.58 6.64
CA ARG A 145 13.68 -2.48 5.54
C ARG A 145 15.11 -2.95 5.71
N GLU A 146 15.30 -4.22 5.97
CA GLU A 146 16.62 -4.85 6.21
C GLU A 146 17.66 -4.47 5.16
N ARG A 147 17.26 -4.41 3.88
CA ARG A 147 18.14 -4.07 2.74
C ARG A 147 18.78 -2.67 2.80
N PHE A 148 18.27 -1.77 3.64
CA PHE A 148 18.79 -0.40 3.77
C PHE A 148 19.55 -0.16 5.10
N ILE A 149 19.55 -1.15 6.02
CA ILE A 149 20.18 -1.00 7.35
C ILE A 149 21.71 -0.91 7.21
N ASN A 150 22.29 -1.82 6.42
CA ASN A 150 23.73 -1.80 6.16
C ASN A 150 24.03 -0.87 4.99
N ASN A 151 24.60 0.28 5.27
CA ASN A 151 24.93 1.28 4.27
C ASN A 151 26.12 2.12 4.73
N GLY A 152 26.67 2.94 3.84
CA GLY A 152 27.76 3.87 4.12
C GLY A 152 27.41 5.30 3.69
N ILE A 153 26.10 5.65 3.71
CA ILE A 153 25.54 6.92 3.22
C ILE A 153 24.65 7.61 4.26
N GLU A 154 24.96 7.42 5.54
CA GLU A 154 24.18 7.98 6.66
C GLU A 154 23.90 9.47 6.50
N ASP A 155 24.89 10.24 6.03
CA ASP A 155 24.76 11.69 5.80
C ASP A 155 23.63 11.99 4.78
N ILE A 156 23.54 11.22 3.70
CA ILE A 156 22.49 11.38 2.69
C ILE A 156 21.13 10.96 3.27
N LEU A 157 21.10 9.84 4.01
CA LEU A 157 19.87 9.36 4.64
C LEU A 157 19.36 10.37 5.68
N GLU A 158 20.25 10.98 6.43
CA GLU A 158 19.87 12.01 7.40
C GLU A 158 19.38 13.28 6.71
N GLN A 159 20.00 13.69 5.62
CA GLN A 159 19.63 14.88 4.87
C GLN A 159 18.26 14.75 4.17
N ALA A 160 17.93 13.56 3.63
CA ALA A 160 16.87 13.43 2.64
C ALA A 160 15.77 12.38 2.93
N PHE A 161 15.96 11.47 3.92
CA PHE A 161 15.06 10.32 4.13
C PHE A 161 14.63 10.11 5.60
N PRO A 162 13.66 10.90 6.11
CA PRO A 162 13.07 12.12 5.57
C PRO A 162 13.85 13.38 5.97
N PRO A 163 13.78 14.45 5.17
CA PRO A 163 14.46 15.70 5.46
C PRO A 163 13.77 16.45 6.62
N ARG A 164 14.56 17.01 7.53
CA ARG A 164 14.07 17.83 8.65
C ARG A 164 14.17 19.32 8.28
N LEU A 165 13.17 19.83 7.55
CA LEU A 165 13.14 21.23 7.09
C LEU A 165 11.82 21.89 7.52
N THR A 166 11.86 23.16 7.91
CA THR A 166 10.69 23.93 8.39
C THR A 166 9.50 23.96 7.42
N PRO A 167 9.69 24.07 6.08
CA PRO A 167 8.56 24.09 5.15
C PRO A 167 7.83 22.75 5.00
N ILE A 168 8.35 21.67 5.62
CA ILE A 168 7.80 20.33 5.45
C ILE A 168 6.86 19.97 6.59
N THR A 169 5.65 19.57 6.25
CA THR A 169 4.73 18.83 7.10
C THR A 169 4.79 17.35 6.72
N HIS A 170 4.95 16.47 7.70
CA HIS A 170 5.09 15.04 7.48
C HIS A 170 3.78 14.31 7.79
N LEU A 171 3.33 13.46 6.88
CA LEU A 171 2.22 12.53 7.04
C LEU A 171 2.75 11.11 7.12
N VAL A 172 2.20 10.30 8.00
CA VAL A 172 2.54 8.87 8.15
C VAL A 172 1.29 8.01 8.22
N ILE A 173 1.33 6.84 7.63
CA ILE A 173 0.14 6.00 7.48
C ILE A 173 -0.18 5.15 8.72
N ASN A 174 0.71 5.06 9.71
CA ASN A 174 0.45 4.31 10.95
C ASN A 174 1.13 4.93 12.18
N MET A 175 0.62 4.62 13.36
CA MET A 175 1.11 5.12 14.64
C MET A 175 2.52 4.63 15.02
N PRO A 176 2.93 3.38 14.72
CA PRO A 176 4.32 2.96 14.89
C PRO A 176 5.31 3.82 14.12
N MET A 177 5.01 4.17 12.86
CA MET A 177 5.83 5.09 12.06
C MET A 177 5.91 6.48 12.70
N GLN A 178 4.78 7.01 13.18
CA GLN A 178 4.75 8.32 13.85
C GLN A 178 5.70 8.35 15.06
N ARG A 179 5.62 7.33 15.91
CA ARG A 179 6.47 7.21 17.10
C ARG A 179 7.95 7.09 16.73
N ARG A 180 8.29 6.22 15.77
CA ARG A 180 9.68 6.00 15.33
C ARG A 180 10.26 7.24 14.65
N LEU A 181 9.47 7.94 13.82
CA LEU A 181 9.90 9.18 13.18
C LEU A 181 10.30 10.25 14.23
N TYR A 182 9.48 10.37 15.28
CA TYR A 182 9.80 11.26 16.39
C TYR A 182 11.02 10.79 17.18
N GLN A 183 11.11 9.50 17.52
CA GLN A 183 12.21 8.93 18.30
C GLN A 183 13.56 9.01 17.57
N PHE A 184 13.60 8.69 16.28
CA PHE A 184 14.85 8.61 15.52
C PHE A 184 15.29 9.94 14.92
N ARG A 185 14.34 10.82 14.59
CA ARG A 185 14.61 12.05 13.84
C ARG A 185 14.14 13.33 14.55
N GLY A 186 13.42 13.24 15.67
CA GLY A 186 12.81 14.38 16.32
C GLY A 186 11.75 15.10 15.46
N ILE A 187 11.20 14.42 14.45
CA ILE A 187 10.23 14.98 13.52
C ILE A 187 8.82 14.65 14.00
N ARG A 188 7.98 15.67 14.18
CA ARG A 188 6.54 15.48 14.41
C ARG A 188 5.83 15.24 13.08
N SER A 189 4.79 14.41 13.11
CA SER A 189 4.00 14.08 11.93
C SER A 189 2.53 13.97 12.26
N ILE A 190 1.70 14.06 11.23
CA ILE A 190 0.26 13.83 11.31
C ILE A 190 0.00 12.38 10.89
N TYR A 191 -0.77 11.66 11.69
CA TYR A 191 -1.26 10.35 11.35
C TYR A 191 -2.38 10.46 10.30
N LEU A 192 -2.17 9.83 9.17
CA LEU A 192 -3.09 9.76 8.03
C LEU A 192 -3.28 8.29 7.65
N PRO A 193 -4.32 7.61 8.16
CA PRO A 193 -4.58 6.21 7.83
C PRO A 193 -4.92 6.06 6.34
N ASN A 194 -4.68 4.88 5.80
CA ASN A 194 -5.26 4.51 4.52
C ASN A 194 -6.78 4.41 4.66
N VAL A 195 -7.48 4.82 3.62
CA VAL A 195 -8.95 4.94 3.64
C VAL A 195 -9.58 4.20 2.46
N PHE A 196 -10.91 3.99 2.56
CA PHE A 196 -11.72 3.48 1.47
C PHE A 196 -13.05 4.25 1.38
N ASP A 197 -13.78 4.09 0.28
CA ASP A 197 -15.01 4.85 0.05
C ASP A 197 -16.24 4.23 0.75
N PHE A 198 -16.21 4.22 2.08
CA PHE A 198 -17.30 3.69 2.89
C PHE A 198 -18.58 4.52 2.81
N ASP A 199 -18.52 5.75 2.32
CA ASP A 199 -19.71 6.60 2.13
C ASP A 199 -20.57 6.07 0.97
N ASN A 200 -19.96 5.37 0.00
CA ASN A 200 -20.62 4.72 -1.12
C ASN A 200 -20.45 3.20 -0.99
N PRO A 201 -21.46 2.46 -0.51
CA PRO A 201 -21.35 1.01 -0.35
C PRO A 201 -21.07 0.30 -1.70
N PRO A 202 -20.43 -0.88 -1.68
CA PRO A 202 -20.14 -1.59 -2.91
C PRO A 202 -21.44 -1.87 -3.67
N PRO A 203 -21.45 -1.67 -5.00
CA PRO A 203 -22.62 -2.02 -5.80
C PRO A 203 -22.87 -3.53 -5.74
N PRO A 204 -24.13 -3.98 -5.89
CA PRO A 204 -24.41 -5.40 -6.01
C PRO A 204 -23.70 -5.98 -7.25
N PRO A 205 -23.32 -7.27 -7.23
CA PRO A 205 -22.74 -7.93 -8.38
C PRO A 205 -23.66 -7.83 -9.60
N ASP A 206 -23.10 -7.42 -10.73
CA ASP A 206 -23.78 -7.39 -12.02
C ASP A 206 -23.63 -8.73 -12.78
N ASP A 207 -24.22 -8.82 -13.97
CA ASP A 207 -24.17 -10.04 -14.79
C ASP A 207 -22.74 -10.47 -15.12
N TYR A 208 -21.79 -9.52 -15.20
CA TYR A 208 -20.38 -9.85 -15.44
C TYR A 208 -19.77 -10.52 -14.22
N ALA A 209 -19.92 -9.93 -13.04
CA ALA A 209 -19.44 -10.49 -11.77
C ALA A 209 -20.09 -11.85 -11.46
N ASN A 210 -21.37 -12.01 -11.75
CA ASN A 210 -22.13 -13.25 -11.48
C ASN A 210 -21.59 -14.46 -12.26
N THR A 211 -20.89 -14.26 -13.40
CA THR A 211 -20.27 -15.39 -14.13
C THR A 211 -18.97 -15.89 -13.48
N PHE A 212 -18.43 -15.21 -12.47
CA PHE A 212 -17.14 -15.54 -11.87
C PHE A 212 -17.04 -17.01 -11.43
N ARG A 213 -18.03 -17.51 -10.69
CA ARG A 213 -17.99 -18.91 -10.20
C ARG A 213 -17.93 -19.90 -11.35
N GLN A 214 -18.76 -19.71 -12.38
CA GLN A 214 -18.81 -20.57 -13.58
C GLN A 214 -17.47 -20.53 -14.33
N GLU A 215 -16.93 -19.35 -14.60
CA GLU A 215 -15.65 -19.18 -15.31
C GLU A 215 -14.48 -19.79 -14.54
N MET A 216 -14.51 -19.71 -13.21
CA MET A 216 -13.53 -20.37 -12.35
C MET A 216 -13.82 -21.86 -12.11
N GLY A 217 -14.86 -22.43 -12.71
CA GLY A 217 -15.24 -23.86 -12.55
C GLY A 217 -15.49 -24.21 -11.08
N LEU A 218 -16.16 -23.33 -10.35
CA LEU A 218 -16.55 -23.51 -8.95
C LEU A 218 -18.00 -23.98 -8.89
N SER A 219 -18.29 -24.91 -7.97
CA SER A 219 -19.65 -25.34 -7.69
C SER A 219 -20.36 -24.37 -6.73
N ASP A 220 -21.69 -24.42 -6.68
CA ASP A 220 -22.47 -23.57 -5.77
C ASP A 220 -22.20 -23.90 -4.30
N ASP A 221 -21.82 -25.14 -4.00
CA ASP A 221 -21.49 -25.62 -2.65
C ASP A 221 -20.06 -25.24 -2.19
N ASP A 222 -19.21 -24.74 -3.11
CA ASP A 222 -17.84 -24.34 -2.77
C ASP A 222 -17.82 -23.11 -1.85
N LEU A 223 -17.18 -23.24 -0.71
CA LEU A 223 -16.93 -22.16 0.24
C LEU A 223 -15.57 -21.49 -0.09
N ILE A 224 -15.62 -20.34 -0.71
CA ILE A 224 -14.42 -19.64 -1.19
C ILE A 224 -13.68 -18.96 -0.03
N VAL A 225 -12.46 -19.42 0.22
CA VAL A 225 -11.47 -18.75 1.08
C VAL A 225 -10.62 -17.87 0.16
N LEU A 226 -10.76 -16.56 0.28
CA LEU A 226 -10.07 -15.63 -0.62
C LEU A 226 -8.79 -15.07 0.03
N GLN A 227 -7.68 -15.15 -0.71
CA GLN A 227 -6.39 -14.53 -0.38
C GLN A 227 -6.10 -13.41 -1.39
N PRO A 228 -6.53 -12.14 -1.12
CA PRO A 228 -6.50 -11.05 -2.10
C PRO A 228 -5.20 -10.25 -2.07
N THR A 229 -4.04 -10.91 -2.02
CA THR A 229 -2.74 -10.21 -1.92
C THR A 229 -1.72 -10.78 -2.90
N ARG A 230 -0.66 -10.00 -3.16
CA ARG A 230 0.49 -10.46 -3.97
C ARG A 230 1.15 -11.67 -3.34
N ILE A 231 1.72 -12.55 -4.20
CA ILE A 231 2.42 -13.76 -3.77
C ILE A 231 3.87 -13.40 -3.43
N ILE A 232 4.10 -12.98 -2.19
CA ILE A 232 5.41 -12.64 -1.64
C ILE A 232 5.54 -13.14 -0.20
N ARG A 233 6.76 -13.46 0.25
CA ARG A 233 7.01 -14.14 1.55
C ARG A 233 6.35 -13.47 2.74
N ARG A 234 6.42 -12.13 2.86
CA ARG A 234 5.81 -11.41 4.00
C ARG A 234 4.29 -11.52 4.09
N LYS A 235 3.63 -11.96 3.02
CA LYS A 235 2.18 -12.24 3.01
C LYS A 235 1.83 -13.57 3.67
N ALA A 236 2.82 -14.44 3.90
CA ALA A 236 2.72 -15.71 4.62
C ALA A 236 1.50 -16.57 4.19
N ILE A 237 1.29 -16.68 2.85
CA ILE A 237 0.12 -17.35 2.26
C ILE A 237 0.08 -18.84 2.65
N GLU A 238 1.22 -19.44 2.99
CA GLU A 238 1.30 -20.78 3.56
C GLU A 238 0.45 -20.96 4.82
N LYS A 239 0.18 -19.87 5.57
CA LYS A 239 -0.75 -19.92 6.71
C LYS A 239 -2.21 -20.08 6.27
N ALA A 240 -2.58 -19.57 5.11
CA ALA A 240 -3.90 -19.83 4.51
C ALA A 240 -4.01 -21.29 4.06
N VAL A 241 -2.94 -21.87 3.49
CA VAL A 241 -2.85 -23.30 3.15
C VAL A 241 -2.97 -24.16 4.41
N GLU A 242 -2.21 -23.84 5.47
CA GLU A 242 -2.27 -24.52 6.76
C GLU A 242 -3.67 -24.46 7.38
N LEU A 243 -4.34 -23.29 7.29
CA LEU A 243 -5.69 -23.08 7.79
C LEU A 243 -6.69 -24.03 7.12
N VAL A 244 -6.74 -24.02 5.77
CA VAL A 244 -7.68 -24.85 5.03
C VAL A 244 -7.44 -26.34 5.33
N ARG A 245 -6.18 -26.78 5.37
CA ARG A 245 -5.82 -28.16 5.75
C ARG A 245 -6.30 -28.53 7.16
N LYS A 246 -6.13 -27.65 8.15
CA LYS A 246 -6.54 -27.91 9.55
C LYS A 246 -8.05 -27.86 9.76
N LEU A 247 -8.77 -27.10 8.94
CA LEU A 247 -10.24 -27.07 8.99
C LEU A 247 -10.85 -28.37 8.50
N ASP A 248 -10.18 -29.06 7.56
CA ASP A 248 -10.56 -30.38 7.03
C ASP A 248 -12.04 -30.41 6.57
N ASP A 249 -12.42 -29.45 5.74
CA ASP A 249 -13.77 -29.30 5.18
C ASP A 249 -13.68 -29.29 3.65
N ASP A 250 -14.22 -30.34 3.03
CA ASP A 250 -14.17 -30.55 1.58
C ASP A 250 -14.87 -29.44 0.76
N ARG A 251 -15.71 -28.64 1.38
CA ARG A 251 -16.37 -27.50 0.74
C ARG A 251 -15.39 -26.33 0.51
N LEU A 252 -14.30 -26.23 1.28
CA LEU A 252 -13.38 -25.12 1.20
C LEU A 252 -12.52 -25.18 -0.06
N ILE A 253 -12.39 -24.04 -0.72
CA ILE A 253 -11.43 -23.83 -1.79
C ILE A 253 -10.69 -22.52 -1.59
N LEU A 254 -9.34 -22.56 -1.57
CA LEU A 254 -8.49 -21.39 -1.44
C LEU A 254 -8.25 -20.74 -2.81
N LEU A 255 -8.72 -19.51 -2.98
CA LEU A 255 -8.45 -18.70 -4.18
C LEU A 255 -7.37 -17.65 -3.88
N ILE A 256 -6.28 -17.69 -4.65
CA ILE A 256 -5.16 -16.78 -4.53
C ILE A 256 -5.14 -15.88 -5.77
N THR A 257 -5.45 -14.57 -5.59
CA THR A 257 -5.62 -13.63 -6.71
C THR A 257 -4.34 -12.89 -7.11
N GLY A 258 -3.29 -12.97 -6.28
CA GLY A 258 -2.07 -12.21 -6.51
C GLY A 258 -1.19 -12.77 -7.62
N TYR A 259 -0.34 -11.89 -8.17
CA TYR A 259 0.80 -12.29 -8.99
C TYR A 259 2.03 -12.51 -8.11
N GLU A 260 2.97 -13.31 -8.60
CA GLU A 260 4.32 -13.27 -8.06
C GLU A 260 4.86 -11.86 -8.22
N GLY A 261 5.26 -11.24 -7.09
CA GLY A 261 5.87 -9.92 -7.11
C GLY A 261 7.31 -9.97 -7.64
N ASP A 262 7.90 -8.79 -7.86
CA ASP A 262 9.28 -8.60 -8.31
C ASP A 262 10.34 -9.08 -7.29
N GLU A 263 9.96 -9.81 -6.25
CA GLU A 263 10.88 -10.35 -5.26
C GLU A 263 11.49 -11.66 -5.80
N PRO A 264 12.83 -11.74 -5.94
CA PRO A 264 13.48 -12.96 -6.39
C PRO A 264 13.29 -14.09 -5.36
N GLY A 265 12.99 -15.32 -5.82
CA GLY A 265 13.09 -16.46 -4.93
C GLY A 265 12.07 -17.58 -5.01
N GLY A 266 11.23 -17.68 -6.06
CA GLY A 266 10.39 -18.87 -6.28
C GLY A 266 9.38 -19.19 -5.17
N TYR A 267 8.92 -18.17 -4.43
CA TYR A 267 7.94 -18.36 -3.36
C TYR A 267 6.61 -18.90 -3.88
N GLY A 268 6.16 -18.47 -5.07
CA GLY A 268 4.94 -18.97 -5.67
C GLY A 268 5.02 -20.45 -6.04
N SER A 269 6.13 -20.88 -6.64
CA SER A 269 6.34 -22.30 -6.94
C SER A 269 6.40 -23.16 -5.68
N TRP A 270 7.13 -22.68 -4.67
CA TRP A 270 7.18 -23.34 -3.37
C TRP A 270 5.78 -23.40 -2.70
N LEU A 271 5.00 -22.32 -2.75
CA LEU A 271 3.65 -22.25 -2.19
C LEU A 271 2.70 -23.26 -2.88
N LYS A 272 2.87 -23.45 -4.18
CA LYS A 272 2.12 -24.46 -4.94
C LYS A 272 2.45 -25.86 -4.46
N GLU A 273 3.74 -26.18 -4.32
CA GLU A 273 4.19 -27.48 -3.78
C GLU A 273 3.66 -27.73 -2.35
N GLU A 274 3.62 -26.68 -1.49
CA GLU A 274 3.04 -26.77 -0.15
C GLU A 274 1.53 -27.05 -0.20
N ALA A 275 0.78 -26.39 -1.07
CA ALA A 275 -0.65 -26.63 -1.21
C ALA A 275 -0.95 -28.03 -1.75
N ASP A 276 -0.17 -28.50 -2.74
CA ASP A 276 -0.27 -29.88 -3.25
C ASP A 276 0.03 -30.92 -2.15
N ARG A 277 1.08 -30.70 -1.36
CA ARG A 277 1.46 -31.56 -0.24
C ARG A 277 0.41 -31.57 0.88
N ALA A 278 -0.23 -30.41 1.10
CA ALA A 278 -1.30 -30.29 2.06
C ALA A 278 -2.61 -30.98 1.62
N GLY A 279 -2.74 -31.33 0.34
CA GLY A 279 -3.91 -32.00 -0.23
C GLY A 279 -5.17 -31.14 -0.24
N ILE A 280 -5.03 -29.82 -0.20
CA ILE A 280 -6.17 -28.89 -0.18
C ILE A 280 -6.68 -28.58 -1.58
N ARG A 281 -7.93 -28.15 -1.68
CA ARG A 281 -8.47 -27.55 -2.89
C ARG A 281 -8.04 -26.08 -2.98
N TYR A 282 -7.35 -25.71 -4.07
CA TYR A 282 -6.89 -24.33 -4.27
C TYR A 282 -6.81 -23.96 -5.75
N ARG A 283 -6.77 -22.65 -6.05
CA ARG A 283 -6.49 -22.11 -7.39
C ARG A 283 -5.70 -20.81 -7.29
N PHE A 284 -4.69 -20.68 -8.14
CA PHE A 284 -4.04 -19.41 -8.46
C PHE A 284 -4.80 -18.76 -9.60
N ILE A 285 -5.50 -17.66 -9.34
CA ILE A 285 -6.36 -16.98 -10.31
C ILE A 285 -5.82 -15.58 -10.69
N GLY A 286 -4.53 -15.31 -10.44
CA GLY A 286 -3.93 -14.03 -10.76
C GLY A 286 -4.06 -13.63 -12.23
N GLU A 287 -4.01 -14.59 -13.17
CA GLU A 287 -4.20 -14.30 -14.59
C GLU A 287 -5.63 -13.86 -14.94
N ASN A 288 -6.60 -14.28 -14.13
CA ASN A 288 -8.03 -13.97 -14.29
C ASN A 288 -8.46 -12.72 -13.50
N VAL A 289 -7.54 -12.10 -12.73
CA VAL A 289 -7.85 -10.93 -11.89
C VAL A 289 -6.90 -9.79 -12.22
N ASN A 290 -7.44 -8.58 -12.45
CA ASN A 290 -6.65 -7.38 -12.72
C ASN A 290 -7.30 -6.16 -12.07
N SER A 291 -6.69 -4.98 -12.21
CA SER A 291 -7.23 -3.70 -11.75
C SER A 291 -8.54 -3.30 -12.46
N ALA A 292 -8.72 -3.76 -13.69
CA ALA A 292 -9.92 -3.51 -14.50
C ALA A 292 -10.40 -4.79 -15.17
N ARG A 293 -11.70 -4.83 -15.45
CA ARG A 293 -12.34 -5.87 -16.25
C ARG A 293 -11.78 -5.90 -17.66
N GLY A 294 -11.75 -7.05 -18.28
CA GLY A 294 -11.28 -7.23 -19.65
C GLY A 294 -11.46 -8.66 -20.17
N ILE A 295 -10.82 -8.93 -21.31
CA ILE A 295 -10.73 -10.26 -21.90
C ILE A 295 -9.26 -10.53 -22.18
N ARG A 296 -8.77 -11.72 -21.78
CA ARG A 296 -7.43 -12.21 -22.06
C ARG A 296 -7.54 -13.65 -22.53
N ASN A 297 -6.98 -13.97 -23.71
CA ASN A 297 -7.02 -15.33 -24.28
C ASN A 297 -8.45 -15.93 -24.28
N GLU A 298 -9.44 -15.14 -24.72
CA GLU A 298 -10.86 -15.50 -24.77
C GLU A 298 -11.56 -15.71 -23.40
N HIS A 299 -10.83 -15.56 -22.30
CA HIS A 299 -11.37 -15.65 -20.93
C HIS A 299 -11.61 -14.26 -20.32
N LYS A 300 -12.63 -14.17 -19.48
CA LYS A 300 -12.92 -12.95 -18.72
C LYS A 300 -11.83 -12.68 -17.69
N VAL A 301 -11.45 -11.41 -17.60
CA VAL A 301 -10.58 -10.89 -16.53
C VAL A 301 -11.44 -10.05 -15.60
N TYR A 302 -11.47 -10.42 -14.34
CA TYR A 302 -12.27 -9.81 -13.29
C TYR A 302 -11.46 -8.76 -12.53
N SER A 303 -12.12 -7.78 -11.95
CA SER A 303 -11.54 -6.96 -10.90
C SER A 303 -11.68 -7.65 -9.54
N LEU A 304 -10.91 -7.23 -8.54
CA LEU A 304 -11.13 -7.73 -7.17
C LEU A 304 -12.54 -7.42 -6.66
N TRP A 305 -13.16 -6.34 -7.14
CA TRP A 305 -14.54 -5.97 -6.82
C TRP A 305 -15.55 -7.03 -7.28
N ASP A 306 -15.24 -7.74 -8.37
CA ASP A 306 -16.06 -8.85 -8.87
C ASP A 306 -15.85 -10.13 -8.06
N VAL A 307 -14.70 -10.28 -7.43
CA VAL A 307 -14.30 -11.50 -6.70
C VAL A 307 -14.76 -11.47 -5.23
N TYR A 308 -14.62 -10.33 -4.56
CA TYR A 308 -15.00 -10.20 -3.15
C TYR A 308 -16.43 -10.64 -2.84
N PRO A 309 -17.47 -10.33 -3.66
CA PRO A 309 -18.84 -10.78 -3.38
C PRO A 309 -18.99 -12.28 -3.23
N HIS A 310 -18.19 -13.07 -3.96
CA HIS A 310 -18.24 -14.54 -3.94
C HIS A 310 -17.47 -15.17 -2.79
N ALA A 311 -16.60 -14.43 -2.09
CA ALA A 311 -15.82 -14.94 -0.97
C ALA A 311 -16.72 -15.21 0.25
N HIS A 312 -16.49 -16.35 0.93
CA HIS A 312 -17.11 -16.68 2.21
C HIS A 312 -16.37 -16.02 3.37
N PHE A 313 -15.06 -16.06 3.34
CA PHE A 313 -14.20 -15.29 4.23
C PHE A 313 -12.85 -14.99 3.60
N ILE A 314 -12.15 -14.03 4.18
CA ILE A 314 -10.87 -13.56 3.69
C ILE A 314 -9.76 -14.00 4.63
N THR A 315 -8.63 -14.46 4.06
CA THR A 315 -7.41 -14.68 4.81
C THR A 315 -6.45 -13.51 4.65
N TYR A 316 -5.92 -13.01 5.76
CA TYR A 316 -4.93 -11.94 5.80
C TYR A 316 -3.77 -12.30 6.74
N PRO A 317 -2.96 -13.32 6.37
CA PRO A 317 -1.91 -13.85 7.23
C PRO A 317 -0.60 -13.04 7.20
N SER A 318 -0.61 -11.86 6.59
CA SER A 318 0.57 -11.00 6.42
C SER A 318 1.30 -10.75 7.74
N THR A 319 2.59 -11.01 7.78
CA THR A 319 3.41 -10.79 8.99
C THR A 319 3.82 -9.33 9.16
N TYR A 320 3.85 -8.58 8.07
CA TYR A 320 4.15 -7.15 8.05
C TYR A 320 3.40 -6.42 6.94
N GLU A 321 2.77 -5.29 7.30
CA GLU A 321 2.13 -4.35 6.40
C GLU A 321 2.38 -2.91 6.88
N GLY A 322 2.48 -1.99 5.93
CA GLY A 322 2.48 -0.56 6.24
C GLY A 322 1.17 -0.15 6.90
N PHE A 323 0.04 -0.57 6.33
CA PHE A 323 -1.30 -0.39 6.90
C PHE A 323 -2.16 -1.65 6.75
N GLY A 324 -2.55 -1.99 5.52
CA GLY A 324 -3.37 -3.17 5.21
C GLY A 324 -4.56 -2.83 4.32
N ASN A 325 -4.32 -2.35 3.09
CA ASN A 325 -5.39 -1.96 2.17
C ASN A 325 -6.41 -3.08 1.94
N ALA A 326 -5.94 -4.31 1.67
CA ALA A 326 -6.85 -5.44 1.45
C ALA A 326 -7.67 -5.80 2.71
N LEU A 327 -7.21 -5.44 3.93
CA LEU A 327 -8.01 -5.58 5.14
C LEU A 327 -9.14 -4.54 5.17
N ILE A 328 -8.85 -3.28 4.82
CA ILE A 328 -9.87 -2.23 4.72
C ILE A 328 -10.88 -2.54 3.61
N GLU A 329 -10.41 -3.05 2.47
CA GLU A 329 -11.29 -3.55 1.40
C GLU A 329 -12.20 -4.68 1.88
N THR A 330 -11.67 -5.62 2.70
CA THR A 330 -12.45 -6.70 3.29
C THR A 330 -13.60 -6.16 4.15
N MET A 331 -13.34 -5.13 4.96
CA MET A 331 -14.37 -4.44 5.75
C MET A 331 -15.41 -3.76 4.85
N TYR A 332 -14.96 -3.09 3.79
CA TYR A 332 -15.82 -2.44 2.80
C TYR A 332 -16.78 -3.42 2.12
N PHE A 333 -16.28 -4.58 1.70
CA PHE A 333 -17.10 -5.64 1.08
C PHE A 333 -17.88 -6.48 2.10
N ARG A 334 -17.91 -6.10 3.37
CA ARG A 334 -18.60 -6.84 4.45
C ARG A 334 -18.26 -8.33 4.44
N LYS A 335 -16.97 -8.65 4.35
CA LYS A 335 -16.52 -10.03 4.42
C LYS A 335 -15.92 -10.34 5.78
N PRO A 336 -16.25 -11.50 6.37
CA PRO A 336 -15.60 -11.95 7.59
C PRO A 336 -14.14 -12.30 7.28
N MET A 337 -13.27 -12.20 8.28
CA MET A 337 -11.83 -12.33 8.03
C MET A 337 -11.08 -13.01 9.15
N ILE A 338 -10.00 -13.69 8.76
CA ILE A 338 -8.95 -14.15 9.67
C ILE A 338 -7.67 -13.35 9.40
N VAL A 339 -7.06 -12.81 10.47
CA VAL A 339 -5.97 -11.82 10.37
C VAL A 339 -4.80 -12.23 11.26
N HIS A 340 -3.58 -12.23 10.71
CA HIS A 340 -2.37 -12.28 11.54
C HIS A 340 -2.18 -10.95 12.29
N ARG A 341 -1.76 -11.02 13.56
CA ARG A 341 -1.53 -9.83 14.42
C ARG A 341 -0.25 -9.09 14.06
N TYR A 342 -0.23 -8.44 12.88
CA TYR A 342 0.90 -7.58 12.49
C TYR A 342 0.88 -6.21 13.21
N PRO A 343 2.01 -5.48 13.27
CA PRO A 343 2.13 -4.28 14.10
C PRO A 343 1.07 -3.19 13.86
N ALA A 344 0.82 -2.81 12.59
CA ALA A 344 -0.16 -1.77 12.27
C ALA A 344 -1.60 -2.22 12.57
N TYR A 345 -1.94 -3.51 12.40
CA TYR A 345 -3.23 -4.03 12.83
C TYR A 345 -3.45 -3.85 14.33
N LEU A 346 -2.45 -4.22 15.13
CA LEU A 346 -2.55 -4.14 16.60
C LEU A 346 -2.59 -2.70 17.13
N SER A 347 -1.93 -1.76 16.47
CA SER A 347 -1.81 -0.37 16.93
C SER A 347 -2.86 0.58 16.37
N ASP A 348 -3.34 0.33 15.14
CA ASP A 348 -4.14 1.31 14.40
C ASP A 348 -5.53 0.81 14.02
N ILE A 349 -5.69 -0.50 13.79
CA ILE A 349 -6.92 -1.06 13.25
C ILE A 349 -7.76 -1.74 14.33
N LYS A 350 -7.17 -2.70 15.05
CA LYS A 350 -7.86 -3.44 16.11
C LYS A 350 -8.42 -2.54 17.23
N PRO A 351 -7.69 -1.49 17.71
CA PRO A 351 -8.21 -0.60 18.75
C PRO A 351 -9.42 0.24 18.33
N CYS A 352 -9.69 0.39 17.02
CA CYS A 352 -10.89 1.04 16.52
C CYS A 352 -12.15 0.20 16.68
N GLY A 353 -12.03 -1.06 17.15
CA GLY A 353 -13.15 -1.97 17.36
C GLY A 353 -13.39 -2.96 16.22
N VAL A 354 -12.42 -3.11 15.31
CA VAL A 354 -12.49 -4.11 14.23
C VAL A 354 -12.54 -5.51 14.82
N GLN A 355 -13.51 -6.30 14.37
CA GLN A 355 -13.71 -7.68 14.75
C GLN A 355 -13.12 -8.61 13.66
N ALA A 356 -12.30 -9.57 14.08
CA ALA A 356 -11.73 -10.60 13.21
C ALA A 356 -11.39 -11.82 14.06
N VAL A 357 -11.34 -12.97 13.43
CA VAL A 357 -10.60 -14.10 14.03
C VAL A 357 -9.12 -13.78 13.85
N ASP A 358 -8.41 -13.45 14.91
CA ASP A 358 -7.01 -13.08 14.80
C ASP A 358 -6.07 -14.09 15.47
N PHE A 359 -4.88 -14.26 14.89
CA PHE A 359 -3.86 -15.18 15.39
C PHE A 359 -2.48 -14.51 15.37
N TYR A 360 -1.52 -15.08 16.09
CA TYR A 360 -0.15 -14.54 16.15
C TYR A 360 0.82 -15.42 15.34
N HIS A 361 1.28 -16.53 15.86
CA HIS A 361 2.18 -17.43 15.14
C HIS A 361 1.46 -18.69 14.64
N ASP A 362 0.64 -19.27 15.50
CA ASP A 362 0.04 -20.58 15.28
C ASP A 362 -1.48 -20.50 15.16
N LEU A 363 -2.01 -21.34 14.29
CA LEU A 363 -3.43 -21.62 14.17
C LEU A 363 -3.81 -22.65 15.25
N THR A 364 -4.12 -22.15 16.44
CA THR A 364 -4.51 -22.98 17.59
C THR A 364 -5.92 -23.54 17.43
N ASP A 365 -6.29 -24.53 18.23
CA ASP A 365 -7.64 -25.12 18.21
C ASP A 365 -8.73 -24.09 18.51
N ASP A 366 -8.44 -23.09 19.37
CA ASP A 366 -9.36 -21.97 19.62
C ASP A 366 -9.57 -21.12 18.36
N VAL A 367 -8.51 -20.77 17.64
CA VAL A 367 -8.61 -20.06 16.35
C VAL A 367 -9.43 -20.88 15.35
N LEU A 368 -9.15 -22.18 15.22
CA LEU A 368 -9.91 -23.06 14.32
C LEU A 368 -11.38 -23.15 14.70
N THR A 369 -11.69 -23.20 15.99
CA THR A 369 -13.07 -23.21 16.50
C THR A 369 -13.80 -21.90 16.13
N GLN A 370 -13.14 -20.75 16.28
CA GLN A 370 -13.72 -19.48 15.89
C GLN A 370 -13.91 -19.38 14.36
N VAL A 371 -13.00 -19.92 13.54
CA VAL A 371 -13.16 -19.97 12.08
C VAL A 371 -14.32 -20.90 11.69
N ARG A 372 -14.45 -22.09 12.31
CA ARG A 372 -15.63 -22.95 12.06
C ARG A 372 -16.93 -22.23 12.40
N ARG A 373 -16.97 -21.54 13.55
CA ARG A 373 -18.12 -20.71 13.90
C ARG A 373 -18.37 -19.62 12.83
N MET A 374 -17.33 -18.97 12.35
CA MET A 374 -17.45 -17.96 11.27
C MET A 374 -17.99 -18.60 9.97
N ILE A 375 -17.70 -19.86 9.68
CA ILE A 375 -18.24 -20.60 8.52
C ILE A 375 -19.71 -20.96 8.73
N ASP A 376 -20.09 -21.45 9.90
CA ASP A 376 -21.39 -22.12 10.10
C ASP A 376 -22.45 -21.21 10.72
N ASP A 377 -22.06 -20.15 11.46
CA ASP A 377 -22.98 -19.22 12.15
C ASP A 377 -23.14 -17.92 11.36
N ALA A 378 -24.22 -17.80 10.59
CA ALA A 378 -24.53 -16.60 9.81
C ALA A 378 -24.69 -15.36 10.70
N SER A 379 -25.31 -15.49 11.87
CA SER A 379 -25.52 -14.35 12.77
C SER A 379 -24.20 -13.81 13.30
N PHE A 380 -23.23 -14.69 13.58
CA PHE A 380 -21.89 -14.30 13.99
C PHE A 380 -21.15 -13.53 12.86
N ARG A 381 -21.25 -14.04 11.62
CA ARG A 381 -20.68 -13.36 10.45
C ARG A 381 -21.27 -11.97 10.23
N ASP A 382 -22.60 -11.89 10.22
CA ASP A 382 -23.31 -10.65 9.93
C ASP A 382 -23.00 -9.59 11.00
N ALA A 383 -22.98 -9.98 12.28
CA ALA A 383 -22.59 -9.08 13.36
C ALA A 383 -21.15 -8.57 13.20
N MET A 384 -20.19 -9.45 12.85
CA MET A 384 -18.80 -9.08 12.60
C MET A 384 -18.68 -8.10 11.43
N THR A 385 -19.33 -8.40 10.31
CA THR A 385 -19.16 -7.64 9.06
C THR A 385 -19.84 -6.28 9.12
N GLU A 386 -21.02 -6.16 9.72
CA GLU A 386 -21.70 -4.87 9.92
C GLU A 386 -20.95 -3.99 10.93
N ASN A 387 -20.45 -4.58 12.03
CA ASN A 387 -19.56 -3.85 12.93
C ASN A 387 -18.36 -3.29 12.18
N ASN A 388 -17.68 -4.13 11.38
CA ASN A 388 -16.48 -3.72 10.66
C ASN A 388 -16.75 -2.65 9.61
N TYR A 389 -17.87 -2.72 8.91
CA TYR A 389 -18.26 -1.66 7.99
C TYR A 389 -18.50 -0.33 8.71
N THR A 390 -19.18 -0.36 9.87
CA THR A 390 -19.42 0.82 10.72
C THR A 390 -18.10 1.43 11.20
N VAL A 391 -17.16 0.59 11.66
CA VAL A 391 -15.80 1.03 12.05
C VAL A 391 -15.05 1.61 10.85
N GLY A 392 -15.18 0.99 9.67
CA GLY A 392 -14.59 1.50 8.43
C GLY A 392 -15.09 2.90 8.10
N LEU A 393 -16.41 3.12 8.17
CA LEU A 393 -17.05 4.42 7.95
C LEU A 393 -16.56 5.48 8.96
N GLU A 394 -16.40 5.10 10.22
CA GLU A 394 -16.02 6.02 11.30
C GLU A 394 -14.52 6.40 11.25
N TYR A 395 -13.62 5.45 10.98
CA TYR A 395 -12.18 5.64 11.14
C TYR A 395 -11.37 5.60 9.84
N PHE A 396 -11.89 5.00 8.75
CA PHE A 396 -11.16 4.73 7.52
C PHE A 396 -11.88 5.19 6.25
N SER A 397 -12.81 6.15 6.37
CA SER A 397 -13.54 6.73 5.25
C SER A 397 -12.86 7.96 4.66
N TYR A 398 -13.30 8.39 3.46
CA TYR A 398 -12.84 9.64 2.84
C TYR A 398 -13.12 10.87 3.69
N ARG A 399 -14.13 10.84 4.56
CA ARG A 399 -14.37 11.90 5.54
C ARG A 399 -13.15 12.11 6.44
N ILE A 400 -12.56 11.03 6.95
CA ILE A 400 -11.33 11.08 7.77
C ILE A 400 -10.15 11.62 6.97
N LEU A 401 -10.02 11.21 5.71
CA LEU A 401 -8.96 11.72 4.83
C LEU A 401 -9.10 13.25 4.64
N ARG A 402 -10.31 13.74 4.36
CA ARG A 402 -10.60 15.19 4.24
C ARG A 402 -10.22 15.97 5.49
N GLU A 403 -10.66 15.51 6.66
CA GLU A 403 -10.36 16.16 7.95
C GLU A 403 -8.84 16.21 8.23
N LYS A 404 -8.13 15.12 7.96
CA LYS A 404 -6.68 15.05 8.18
C LYS A 404 -5.90 15.94 7.22
N ILE A 405 -6.31 16.01 5.96
CA ILE A 405 -5.68 16.90 4.95
C ILE A 405 -5.94 18.36 5.30
N GLU A 406 -7.16 18.73 5.70
CA GLU A 406 -7.47 20.09 6.18
C GLU A 406 -6.53 20.48 7.32
N ARG A 407 -6.46 19.65 8.35
CA ARG A 407 -5.56 19.89 9.49
C ARG A 407 -4.09 20.01 9.05
N ALA A 408 -3.63 19.21 8.09
CA ALA A 408 -2.27 19.29 7.58
C ALA A 408 -2.01 20.61 6.85
N MET A 409 -2.98 21.07 6.05
CA MET A 409 -2.90 22.34 5.34
C MET A 409 -2.97 23.53 6.31
N GLU A 410 -3.84 23.51 7.31
CA GLU A 410 -3.91 24.52 8.37
C GLU A 410 -2.58 24.65 9.13
N GLN A 411 -2.00 23.52 9.56
CA GLN A 411 -0.71 23.51 10.23
C GLN A 411 0.41 24.08 9.33
N MET A 412 0.39 23.78 8.04
CA MET A 412 1.37 24.24 7.07
C MET A 412 1.31 25.75 6.83
N TYR A 413 0.12 26.34 6.87
CA TYR A 413 -0.11 27.78 6.62
C TYR A 413 -0.21 28.61 7.90
N GLY A 414 -0.08 27.97 9.06
CA GLY A 414 -0.03 28.68 10.34
C GLY A 414 -1.38 29.27 10.78
N LYS A 415 -2.50 28.73 10.29
CA LYS A 415 -3.81 29.00 10.87
C LYS A 415 -3.94 28.18 12.15
N HIS A 416 -3.44 28.73 13.25
CA HIS A 416 -3.78 28.27 14.61
C HIS A 416 -4.94 29.15 15.07
N ASP A 417 -6.11 28.54 15.31
CA ASP A 417 -7.15 29.14 16.15
C ASP A 417 -6.68 29.19 17.61
#